data_ae4a3d7a3eadcee1af9e2a59fbf791d2
#
_entry.id   ae4a3d7a3eadcee1af9e2a59fbf791d2
#
_cell.length_a   1.000
_cell.length_b   1.000
_cell.length_c   1.000
_cell.angle_alpha   90.00
_cell.angle_beta   90.00
_cell.angle_gamma   90.00
#
_symmetry.space_group_name_H-M   'P 1'
#
loop_
_entity.id
_entity.type
_entity.pdbx_description
1 polymer ?
#
loop_
_entity_poly.entity_id
_entity_poly.type
_entity_poly.pdbx_seq_one_letter_code
_entity_poly.pdbx_strand_id
1 'polypeptide(L)'
;MSNNIRLIVSGGGTGGHIFPALSIAGAVKAKCPEAEILFVGAENRMEMQRVPAAGYRIIGLPVSGFDRKHLLKNIAVLWRLMKSRRKARRIIRDFRPDVAVGVGGYASGPTLKEAGAMGIPTLLQEQNSYAGVTNKLLAKQAACICVAYEGMERFFPKDKIKLTGNPVRQNLLETSITHDDAVRTFGLDPAKKTVLI
;
A
#
# COMPACT_ATOMS: atom_id res chain seq x y z
N MET A 1 7.94 10.97 -26.47
CA MET A 1 6.60 11.15 -25.89
C MET A 1 6.77 11.04 -24.38
N SER A 2 6.58 12.11 -23.63
CA SER A 2 6.64 12.09 -22.16
C SER A 2 5.45 11.27 -21.67
N ASN A 3 5.70 10.01 -21.27
CA ASN A 3 4.68 9.19 -20.65
C ASN A 3 4.48 9.68 -19.21
N ASN A 4 3.65 10.67 -19.03
CA ASN A 4 3.23 11.13 -17.70
C ASN A 4 2.32 10.07 -17.07
N ILE A 5 2.93 9.11 -16.38
CA ILE A 5 2.21 8.00 -15.74
C ILE A 5 1.38 8.52 -14.56
N ARG A 6 0.12 8.19 -14.55
CA ARG A 6 -0.81 8.50 -13.46
C ARG A 6 -1.07 7.24 -12.62
N LEU A 7 -0.59 7.26 -11.39
CA LEU A 7 -0.63 6.12 -10.48
C LEU A 7 -1.54 6.40 -9.28
N ILE A 8 -2.49 5.51 -9.01
CA ILE A 8 -3.14 5.44 -7.69
C ILE A 8 -2.41 4.40 -6.84
N VAL A 9 -2.03 4.81 -5.61
CA VAL A 9 -1.53 3.89 -4.58
C VAL A 9 -2.56 3.83 -3.46
N SER A 10 -3.03 2.64 -3.12
CA SER A 10 -4.07 2.46 -2.11
C SER A 10 -3.67 1.44 -1.05
N GLY A 11 -3.85 1.84 0.19
CA GLY A 11 -3.56 1.01 1.35
C GLY A 11 -3.49 1.85 2.61
N GLY A 12 -3.24 1.21 3.74
CA GLY A 12 -3.09 1.93 4.99
C GLY A 12 -3.67 1.21 6.19
N GLY A 13 -3.89 1.96 7.25
CA GLY A 13 -4.35 1.48 8.55
C GLY A 13 -3.22 1.11 9.51
N THR A 14 -2.07 0.69 9.01
CA THR A 14 -0.88 0.34 9.79
C THR A 14 0.40 0.74 9.05
N GLY A 15 1.52 0.87 9.80
CA GLY A 15 2.85 1.14 9.22
C GLY A 15 3.26 0.08 8.19
N GLY A 16 2.90 -1.19 8.42
CA GLY A 16 3.20 -2.29 7.51
C GLY A 16 2.63 -2.14 6.10
N HIS A 17 1.57 -1.36 5.91
CA HIS A 17 1.02 -1.02 4.60
C HIS A 17 1.50 0.34 4.08
N ILE A 18 1.64 1.33 4.97
CA ILE A 18 1.95 2.70 4.55
C ILE A 18 3.39 2.82 4.04
N PHE A 19 4.36 2.23 4.73
CA PHE A 19 5.76 2.34 4.32
C PHE A 19 6.05 1.64 2.98
N PRO A 20 5.57 0.41 2.72
CA PRO A 20 5.63 -0.17 1.37
C PRO A 20 4.98 0.70 0.29
N ALA A 21 3.81 1.31 0.58
CA ALA A 21 3.15 2.21 -0.35
C ALA A 21 4.01 3.43 -0.70
N LEU A 22 4.62 4.06 0.31
CA LEU A 22 5.54 5.20 0.13
C LEU A 22 6.82 4.78 -0.61
N SER A 23 7.35 3.58 -0.32
CA SER A 23 8.53 3.05 -1.00
C SER A 23 8.27 2.83 -2.49
N ILE A 24 7.11 2.25 -2.84
CA ILE A 24 6.68 2.08 -4.25
C ILE A 24 6.54 3.43 -4.93
N ALA A 25 5.87 4.40 -4.30
CA ALA A 25 5.69 5.74 -4.85
C ALA A 25 7.04 6.44 -5.07
N GLY A 26 7.96 6.35 -4.11
CA GLY A 26 9.31 6.89 -4.23
C GLY A 26 10.10 6.26 -5.36
N ALA A 27 10.04 4.93 -5.51
CA ALA A 27 10.72 4.21 -6.59
C ALA A 27 10.14 4.59 -7.97
N VAL A 28 8.83 4.79 -8.08
CA VAL A 28 8.19 5.28 -9.31
C VAL A 28 8.66 6.71 -9.63
N LYS A 29 8.69 7.60 -8.65
CA LYS A 29 9.18 8.97 -8.82
C LYS A 29 10.65 9.04 -9.22
N ALA A 30 11.49 8.17 -8.65
CA ALA A 30 12.91 8.10 -9.01
C ALA A 30 13.12 7.68 -10.48
N LYS A 31 12.28 6.77 -11.00
CA LYS A 31 12.35 6.31 -12.40
C LYS A 31 11.58 7.19 -13.39
N CYS A 32 10.51 7.81 -12.94
CA CYS A 32 9.61 8.66 -13.72
C CYS A 32 9.29 9.92 -12.91
N PRO A 33 10.16 10.93 -12.91
CA PRO A 33 9.98 12.15 -12.10
C PRO A 33 8.65 12.86 -12.35
N GLU A 34 8.16 12.83 -13.59
CA GLU A 34 6.89 13.44 -14.02
C GLU A 34 5.64 12.62 -13.64
N ALA A 35 5.80 11.41 -13.08
CA ALA A 35 4.65 10.60 -12.70
C ALA A 35 3.73 11.33 -11.71
N GLU A 36 2.43 11.35 -11.98
CA GLU A 36 1.44 11.86 -11.04
C GLU A 36 0.99 10.74 -10.11
N ILE A 37 1.16 10.92 -8.80
CA ILE A 37 0.83 9.90 -7.81
C ILE A 37 -0.26 10.44 -6.86
N LEU A 38 -1.35 9.69 -6.75
CA LEU A 38 -2.44 9.95 -5.83
C LEU A 38 -2.60 8.77 -4.87
N PHE A 39 -2.56 9.05 -3.57
CA PHE A 39 -2.87 8.05 -2.57
C PHE A 39 -4.37 8.02 -2.25
N VAL A 40 -4.87 6.82 -1.96
CA VAL A 40 -6.22 6.60 -1.45
C VAL A 40 -6.13 5.75 -0.18
N GLY A 41 -6.45 6.35 0.96
CA GLY A 41 -6.34 5.76 2.29
C GLY A 41 -7.67 5.69 3.04
N ALA A 42 -7.67 5.23 4.29
CA ALA A 42 -8.82 5.27 5.18
C ALA A 42 -8.86 6.60 5.94
N GLU A 43 -10.04 7.24 6.00
CA GLU A 43 -10.24 8.45 6.81
C GLU A 43 -9.87 8.18 8.28
N ASN A 44 -9.31 9.19 8.95
CA ASN A 44 -8.93 9.15 10.38
C ASN A 44 -7.88 8.07 10.72
N ARG A 45 -7.02 7.71 9.78
CA ARG A 45 -5.90 6.79 9.98
C ARG A 45 -4.57 7.48 9.76
N MET A 46 -3.48 6.82 10.17
CA MET A 46 -2.13 7.41 10.15
C MET A 46 -1.64 7.79 8.75
N GLU A 47 -2.16 7.14 7.70
CA GLU A 47 -1.84 7.49 6.31
C GLU A 47 -2.24 8.93 5.96
N MET A 48 -3.32 9.46 6.56
CA MET A 48 -3.77 10.83 6.33
C MET A 48 -2.76 11.90 6.81
N GLN A 49 -1.82 11.52 7.68
CA GLN A 49 -0.73 12.38 8.14
C GLN A 49 0.60 12.02 7.48
N ARG A 50 0.91 10.71 7.38
CA ARG A 50 2.21 10.24 6.90
C ARG A 50 2.42 10.44 5.40
N VAL A 51 1.38 10.30 4.60
CA VAL A 51 1.46 10.48 3.14
C VAL A 51 1.70 11.94 2.76
N PRO A 52 0.94 12.93 3.30
CA PRO A 52 1.26 14.35 3.07
C PRO A 52 2.65 14.75 3.58
N ALA A 53 3.09 14.23 4.74
CA ALA A 53 4.44 14.48 5.26
C ALA A 53 5.55 13.96 4.34
N ALA A 54 5.24 12.98 3.48
CA ALA A 54 6.14 12.49 2.43
C ALA A 54 5.97 13.21 1.08
N GLY A 55 5.19 14.30 1.02
CA GLY A 55 5.00 15.13 -0.17
C GLY A 55 3.96 14.62 -1.17
N TYR A 56 3.12 13.64 -0.81
CA TYR A 56 2.09 13.11 -1.70
C TYR A 56 0.68 13.56 -1.34
N ARG A 57 -0.17 13.69 -2.36
CA ARG A 57 -1.60 13.92 -2.16
C ARG A 57 -2.30 12.64 -1.74
N ILE A 58 -3.27 12.75 -0.82
CA ILE A 58 -4.09 11.62 -0.37
C ILE A 58 -5.56 12.01 -0.29
N ILE A 59 -6.44 11.07 -0.62
CA ILE A 59 -7.88 11.18 -0.41
C ILE A 59 -8.33 10.02 0.49
N GLY A 60 -9.05 10.36 1.56
CA GLY A 60 -9.58 9.36 2.49
C GLY A 60 -10.88 8.73 2.00
N LEU A 61 -11.09 7.45 2.32
CA LEU A 61 -12.34 6.73 2.15
C LEU A 61 -12.96 6.43 3.53
N PRO A 62 -14.29 6.50 3.69
CA PRO A 62 -14.97 6.20 4.95
C PRO A 62 -15.08 4.69 5.19
N VAL A 63 -13.94 3.99 5.18
CA VAL A 63 -13.85 2.55 5.40
C VAL A 63 -13.62 2.22 6.87
N SER A 64 -14.14 1.08 7.30
CA SER A 64 -13.87 0.50 8.62
C SER A 64 -13.75 -1.02 8.51
N GLY A 65 -13.08 -1.63 9.49
CA GLY A 65 -12.99 -3.08 9.59
C GLY A 65 -14.32 -3.73 9.95
N PHE A 66 -14.47 -5.00 9.59
CA PHE A 66 -15.59 -5.83 10.03
C PHE A 66 -15.43 -6.21 11.51
N ASP A 67 -16.49 -6.03 12.30
CA ASP A 67 -16.56 -6.53 13.66
C ASP A 67 -16.93 -8.02 13.64
N ARG A 68 -15.98 -8.88 14.01
CA ARG A 68 -16.19 -10.33 14.03
C ARG A 68 -17.11 -10.82 15.16
N LYS A 69 -17.29 -9.98 16.20
CA LYS A 69 -18.08 -10.33 17.38
C LYS A 69 -19.53 -9.85 17.29
N HIS A 70 -19.81 -8.77 16.56
CA HIS A 70 -21.12 -8.14 16.52
C HIS A 70 -21.62 -8.00 15.09
N LEU A 71 -22.30 -9.03 14.58
CA LEU A 71 -22.79 -9.09 13.19
C LEU A 71 -23.72 -7.94 12.81
N LEU A 72 -24.60 -7.49 13.71
CA LEU A 72 -25.51 -6.37 13.46
C LEU A 72 -24.80 -5.04 13.22
N LYS A 73 -23.62 -4.82 13.83
CA LYS A 73 -22.79 -3.65 13.55
C LYS A 73 -22.21 -3.65 12.13
N ASN A 74 -22.17 -4.80 11.47
CA ASN A 74 -21.65 -4.92 10.12
C ASN A 74 -22.59 -4.34 9.05
N ILE A 75 -23.87 -4.08 9.35
CA ILE A 75 -24.78 -3.37 8.42
C ILE A 75 -24.22 -1.98 8.13
N ALA A 76 -23.78 -1.25 9.17
CA ALA A 76 -23.15 0.06 8.99
C ALA A 76 -21.82 -0.04 8.24
N VAL A 77 -21.04 -1.12 8.44
CA VAL A 77 -19.79 -1.38 7.70
C VAL A 77 -20.09 -1.61 6.22
N LEU A 78 -21.13 -2.36 5.89
CA LEU A 78 -21.55 -2.60 4.51
C LEU A 78 -21.98 -1.29 3.82
N TRP A 79 -22.74 -0.46 4.51
CA TRP A 79 -23.13 0.87 4.01
C TRP A 79 -21.91 1.78 3.76
N ARG A 80 -20.96 1.79 4.70
CA ARG A 80 -19.67 2.50 4.53
C ARG A 80 -18.88 1.95 3.35
N LEU A 81 -18.88 0.64 3.14
CA LEU A 81 -18.22 0.01 1.99
C LEU A 81 -18.83 0.48 0.67
N MET A 82 -20.17 0.51 0.57
CA MET A 82 -20.85 1.01 -0.63
C MET A 82 -20.55 2.49 -0.88
N LYS A 83 -20.57 3.32 0.16
CA LYS A 83 -20.19 4.74 0.09
C LYS A 83 -18.73 4.90 -0.35
N SER A 84 -17.83 4.08 0.18
CA SER A 84 -16.41 4.07 -0.18
C SER A 84 -16.18 3.65 -1.64
N ARG A 85 -16.91 2.65 -2.13
CA ARG A 85 -16.85 2.24 -3.55
C ARG A 85 -17.30 3.37 -4.47
N ARG A 86 -18.42 4.05 -4.17
CA ARG A 86 -18.88 5.21 -4.96
C ARG A 86 -17.86 6.34 -4.95
N LYS A 87 -17.26 6.65 -3.79
CA LYS A 87 -16.20 7.67 -3.66
C LYS A 87 -14.95 7.26 -4.43
N ALA A 88 -14.50 6.01 -4.30
CA ALA A 88 -13.36 5.48 -5.04
C ALA A 88 -13.58 5.58 -6.57
N ARG A 89 -14.77 5.19 -7.06
CA ARG A 89 -15.13 5.30 -8.47
C ARG A 89 -15.08 6.74 -8.99
N ARG A 90 -15.52 7.72 -8.17
CA ARG A 90 -15.40 9.15 -8.51
C ARG A 90 -13.94 9.56 -8.59
N ILE A 91 -13.12 9.23 -7.56
CA ILE A 91 -11.68 9.54 -7.53
C ILE A 91 -10.98 8.99 -8.77
N ILE A 92 -11.24 7.73 -9.14
CA ILE A 92 -10.64 7.08 -10.30
C ILE A 92 -11.05 7.78 -11.59
N ARG A 93 -12.33 8.15 -11.74
CA ARG A 93 -12.83 8.88 -12.92
C ARG A 93 -12.20 10.24 -13.06
N ASP A 94 -12.07 10.98 -11.95
CA ASP A 94 -11.53 12.34 -11.95
C ASP A 94 -10.02 12.35 -12.16
N PHE A 95 -9.32 11.40 -11.52
CA PHE A 95 -7.86 11.29 -11.61
C PHE A 95 -7.40 10.58 -12.89
N ARG A 96 -8.18 9.66 -13.47
CA ARG A 96 -7.88 8.85 -14.67
C ARG A 96 -6.51 8.15 -14.58
N PRO A 97 -6.29 7.26 -13.62
CA PRO A 97 -5.01 6.57 -13.48
C PRO A 97 -4.78 5.57 -14.61
N ASP A 98 -3.51 5.41 -15.01
CA ASP A 98 -3.06 4.34 -15.92
C ASP A 98 -2.95 3.00 -15.21
N VAL A 99 -2.68 3.04 -13.90
CA VAL A 99 -2.52 1.85 -13.05
C VAL A 99 -2.91 2.15 -11.61
N ALA A 100 -3.42 1.14 -10.90
CA ALA A 100 -3.70 1.23 -9.47
C ALA A 100 -2.95 0.13 -8.70
N VAL A 101 -2.21 0.53 -7.67
CA VAL A 101 -1.44 -0.36 -6.79
C VAL A 101 -2.11 -0.46 -5.44
N GLY A 102 -2.34 -1.67 -4.96
CA GLY A 102 -2.86 -1.98 -3.64
C GLY A 102 -1.83 -2.67 -2.77
N VAL A 103 -1.59 -2.13 -1.59
CA VAL A 103 -0.65 -2.69 -0.62
C VAL A 103 -1.35 -3.34 0.58
N GLY A 104 -2.66 -3.54 0.49
CA GLY A 104 -3.47 -4.08 1.57
C GLY A 104 -4.14 -3.00 2.44
N GLY A 105 -4.83 -3.43 3.48
CA GLY A 105 -5.66 -2.57 4.33
C GLY A 105 -7.07 -2.33 3.77
N TYR A 106 -7.88 -1.61 4.56
CA TYR A 106 -9.32 -1.48 4.26
C TYR A 106 -9.62 -0.60 3.03
N ALA A 107 -8.80 0.42 2.76
CA ALA A 107 -9.00 1.33 1.63
C ALA A 107 -8.65 0.69 0.29
N SER A 108 -7.70 -0.24 0.28
CA SER A 108 -7.26 -0.95 -0.93
C SER A 108 -8.41 -1.74 -1.57
N GLY A 109 -9.29 -2.36 -0.76
CA GLY A 109 -10.43 -3.15 -1.23
C GLY A 109 -11.33 -2.39 -2.21
N PRO A 110 -12.04 -1.35 -1.77
CA PRO A 110 -12.93 -0.58 -2.63
C PRO A 110 -12.20 0.12 -3.78
N THR A 111 -10.99 0.61 -3.55
CA THR A 111 -10.22 1.32 -4.58
C THR A 111 -9.86 0.41 -5.76
N LEU A 112 -9.22 -0.73 -5.48
CA LEU A 112 -8.79 -1.63 -6.55
C LEU A 112 -9.97 -2.39 -7.18
N LYS A 113 -11.02 -2.66 -6.40
CA LYS A 113 -12.24 -3.26 -6.96
C LYS A 113 -12.87 -2.36 -8.02
N GLU A 114 -12.96 -1.05 -7.76
CA GLU A 114 -13.51 -0.10 -8.73
C GLU A 114 -12.53 0.16 -9.89
N ALA A 115 -11.21 0.23 -9.63
CA ALA A 115 -10.22 0.37 -10.70
C ALA A 115 -10.32 -0.80 -11.70
N GLY A 116 -10.31 -2.03 -11.22
CA GLY A 116 -10.46 -3.21 -12.09
C GLY A 116 -11.81 -3.26 -12.81
N ALA A 117 -12.91 -2.87 -12.16
CA ALA A 117 -14.23 -2.77 -12.79
C ALA A 117 -14.31 -1.68 -13.88
N MET A 118 -13.41 -0.71 -13.86
CA MET A 118 -13.29 0.36 -14.87
C MET A 118 -12.20 0.04 -15.93
N GLY A 119 -11.68 -1.18 -15.96
CA GLY A 119 -10.68 -1.62 -16.94
C GLY A 119 -9.25 -1.13 -16.66
N ILE A 120 -9.00 -0.53 -15.49
CA ILE A 120 -7.67 -0.05 -15.11
C ILE A 120 -6.86 -1.24 -14.57
N PRO A 121 -5.65 -1.48 -15.08
CA PRO A 121 -4.76 -2.53 -14.56
C PRO A 121 -4.48 -2.33 -13.08
N THR A 122 -4.58 -3.42 -12.30
CA THR A 122 -4.31 -3.38 -10.87
C THR A 122 -3.13 -4.27 -10.51
N LEU A 123 -2.26 -3.78 -9.61
CA LEU A 123 -1.17 -4.52 -9.01
C LEU A 123 -1.40 -4.65 -7.51
N LEU A 124 -1.21 -5.84 -6.98
CA LEU A 124 -1.21 -6.08 -5.53
C LEU A 124 0.23 -6.27 -5.05
N GLN A 125 0.54 -5.74 -3.88
CA GLN A 125 1.76 -6.04 -3.16
C GLN A 125 1.38 -6.65 -1.80
N GLU A 126 1.91 -7.85 -1.51
CA GLU A 126 1.70 -8.57 -0.26
C GLU A 126 3.02 -8.69 0.51
N GLN A 127 3.03 -8.12 1.72
CA GLN A 127 4.22 -8.00 2.56
C GLN A 127 4.45 -9.21 3.46
N ASN A 128 3.42 -10.02 3.67
CA ASN A 128 3.40 -11.09 4.66
C ASN A 128 3.46 -12.47 4.01
N SER A 129 3.97 -13.45 4.74
CA SER A 129 3.94 -14.87 4.33
C SER A 129 2.53 -15.48 4.40
N TYR A 130 1.57 -14.78 5.00
CA TYR A 130 0.15 -15.12 5.00
C TYR A 130 -0.65 -13.97 4.41
N ALA A 131 -1.30 -14.23 3.29
CA ALA A 131 -1.99 -13.18 2.53
C ALA A 131 -3.16 -12.56 3.29
N GLY A 132 -3.23 -11.23 3.26
CA GLY A 132 -4.35 -10.47 3.79
C GLY A 132 -5.66 -10.75 3.05
N VAL A 133 -6.79 -10.67 3.78
CA VAL A 133 -8.12 -10.95 3.21
C VAL A 133 -8.41 -10.07 1.99
N THR A 134 -8.08 -8.78 2.06
CA THR A 134 -8.29 -7.84 0.97
C THR A 134 -7.55 -8.28 -0.30
N ASN A 135 -6.26 -8.64 -0.19
CA ASN A 135 -5.46 -9.07 -1.33
C ASN A 135 -5.99 -10.39 -1.91
N LYS A 136 -6.42 -11.34 -1.07
CA LYS A 136 -7.06 -12.59 -1.55
C LYS A 136 -8.33 -12.32 -2.35
N LEU A 137 -9.18 -11.40 -1.90
CA LEU A 137 -10.42 -11.05 -2.62
C LEU A 137 -10.16 -10.35 -3.96
N LEU A 138 -9.07 -9.62 -4.08
CA LEU A 138 -8.70 -8.86 -5.29
C LEU A 138 -7.85 -9.67 -6.27
N ALA A 139 -7.25 -10.79 -5.84
CA ALA A 139 -6.26 -11.56 -6.60
C ALA A 139 -6.72 -11.95 -8.02
N LYS A 140 -7.98 -12.40 -8.17
CA LYS A 140 -8.50 -12.84 -9.47
C LYS A 140 -8.53 -11.73 -10.51
N GLN A 141 -8.82 -10.49 -10.11
CA GLN A 141 -8.89 -9.36 -11.03
C GLN A 141 -7.56 -8.63 -11.22
N ALA A 142 -6.59 -8.83 -10.33
CA ALA A 142 -5.28 -8.21 -10.43
C ALA A 142 -4.54 -8.66 -11.70
N ALA A 143 -3.85 -7.73 -12.34
CA ALA A 143 -2.97 -8.02 -13.46
C ALA A 143 -1.63 -8.64 -13.01
N CYS A 144 -1.15 -8.23 -11.82
CA CYS A 144 0.09 -8.72 -11.23
C CYS A 144 0.00 -8.70 -9.69
N ILE A 145 0.68 -9.65 -9.04
CA ILE A 145 0.73 -9.77 -7.58
C ILE A 145 2.20 -9.92 -7.18
N CYS A 146 2.76 -8.83 -6.65
CA CYS A 146 4.11 -8.82 -6.10
C CYS A 146 4.06 -9.35 -4.65
N VAL A 147 4.89 -10.33 -4.35
CA VAL A 147 4.94 -10.98 -3.03
C VAL A 147 6.33 -10.90 -2.42
N ALA A 148 6.36 -10.83 -1.09
CA ALA A 148 7.60 -10.77 -0.35
C ALA A 148 8.23 -12.15 -0.10
N TYR A 149 7.43 -13.20 -0.11
CA TYR A 149 7.84 -14.56 0.26
C TYR A 149 7.45 -15.57 -0.79
N GLU A 150 8.15 -16.69 -0.85
CA GLU A 150 7.79 -17.87 -1.63
C GLU A 150 6.58 -18.61 -1.05
N GLY A 151 6.00 -19.56 -1.79
CA GLY A 151 4.86 -20.37 -1.35
C GLY A 151 3.53 -19.63 -1.32
N MET A 152 3.43 -18.48 -2.01
CA MET A 152 2.22 -17.66 -2.03
C MET A 152 1.16 -18.14 -3.04
N GLU A 153 1.46 -19.13 -3.86
CA GLU A 153 0.53 -19.81 -4.79
C GLU A 153 -0.63 -20.51 -4.07
N ARG A 154 -0.48 -20.81 -2.78
CA ARG A 154 -1.58 -21.27 -1.91
C ARG A 154 -2.67 -20.22 -1.68
N PHE A 155 -2.42 -18.95 -1.99
CA PHE A 155 -3.34 -17.83 -1.81
C PHE A 155 -3.71 -17.12 -3.09
N PHE A 156 -2.84 -17.17 -4.10
CA PHE A 156 -2.92 -16.36 -5.31
C PHE A 156 -2.74 -17.21 -6.58
N PRO A 157 -3.33 -16.80 -7.73
CA PRO A 157 -3.08 -17.43 -9.02
C PRO A 157 -1.58 -17.40 -9.35
N LYS A 158 -0.98 -18.57 -9.61
CA LYS A 158 0.46 -18.74 -9.82
C LYS A 158 1.00 -17.91 -10.98
N ASP A 159 0.23 -17.80 -12.05
CA ASP A 159 0.56 -17.06 -13.27
C ASP A 159 0.68 -15.55 -13.07
N LYS A 160 0.14 -15.02 -11.96
CA LYS A 160 0.15 -13.58 -11.62
C LYS A 160 1.20 -13.21 -10.58
N ILE A 161 1.81 -14.18 -9.92
CA ILE A 161 2.76 -13.96 -8.83
C ILE A 161 4.12 -13.53 -9.38
N LYS A 162 4.71 -12.51 -8.74
CA LYS A 162 6.10 -12.12 -8.88
C LYS A 162 6.74 -12.00 -7.49
N LEU A 163 7.78 -12.77 -7.24
CA LEU A 163 8.59 -12.66 -6.02
C LEU A 163 9.48 -11.41 -6.15
N THR A 164 9.20 -10.39 -5.38
CA THR A 164 9.91 -9.09 -5.43
C THR A 164 10.55 -8.69 -4.11
N GLY A 165 10.28 -9.43 -3.05
CA GLY A 165 10.59 -8.97 -1.69
C GLY A 165 9.67 -7.83 -1.23
N ASN A 166 9.97 -7.29 -0.05
CA ASN A 166 9.28 -6.11 0.47
C ASN A 166 9.91 -4.83 -0.08
N PRO A 167 9.08 -3.85 -0.50
CA PRO A 167 9.57 -2.53 -0.88
C PRO A 167 10.23 -1.82 0.30
N VAL A 168 11.47 -1.41 0.12
CA VAL A 168 12.26 -0.67 1.12
C VAL A 168 12.49 0.76 0.66
N ARG A 169 12.51 1.70 1.59
CA ARG A 169 12.80 3.10 1.29
C ARG A 169 14.27 3.28 0.90
N GLN A 170 14.54 3.99 -0.19
CA GLN A 170 15.89 4.20 -0.71
C GLN A 170 16.83 4.82 0.32
N ASN A 171 16.36 5.80 1.09
CA ASN A 171 17.17 6.45 2.13
C ASN A 171 17.66 5.53 3.26
N LEU A 172 17.08 4.32 3.40
CA LEU A 172 17.59 3.30 4.32
C LEU A 172 18.73 2.50 3.70
N LEU A 173 18.83 2.45 2.37
CA LEU A 173 19.88 1.74 1.65
C LEU A 173 21.10 2.64 1.40
N GLU A 174 20.92 3.95 1.38
CA GLU A 174 21.94 4.95 1.06
C GLU A 174 22.49 5.64 2.31
N THR A 175 22.32 5.03 3.49
CA THR A 175 22.85 5.62 4.72
C THR A 175 24.38 5.61 4.71
N SER A 176 24.96 6.78 4.95
CA SER A 176 26.40 6.94 5.18
C SER A 176 26.80 6.81 6.66
N ILE A 177 25.83 6.57 7.54
CA ILE A 177 26.08 6.42 8.98
C ILE A 177 26.86 5.13 9.22
N THR A 178 28.04 5.22 9.81
CA THR A 178 28.85 4.08 10.18
C THR A 178 28.33 3.44 11.48
N HIS A 179 28.76 2.19 11.75
CA HIS A 179 28.50 1.54 13.03
C HIS A 179 28.98 2.40 14.22
N ASP A 180 30.17 2.98 14.11
CA ASP A 180 30.75 3.79 15.18
C ASP A 180 30.00 5.12 15.40
N ASP A 181 29.45 5.70 14.34
CA ASP A 181 28.59 6.89 14.44
C ASP A 181 27.27 6.53 15.17
N ALA A 182 26.69 5.39 14.83
CA ALA A 182 25.47 4.92 15.50
C ALA A 182 25.73 4.62 16.99
N VAL A 183 26.82 3.93 17.30
CA VAL A 183 27.23 3.62 18.68
C VAL A 183 27.38 4.92 19.48
N ARG A 184 28.06 5.92 18.96
CA ARG A 184 28.23 7.24 19.60
C ARG A 184 26.91 7.97 19.76
N THR A 185 26.09 8.01 18.72
CA THR A 185 24.80 8.72 18.71
C THR A 185 23.83 8.17 19.75
N PHE A 186 23.78 6.84 19.90
CA PHE A 186 22.89 6.18 20.85
C PHE A 186 23.53 5.93 22.23
N GLY A 187 24.76 6.36 22.47
CA GLY A 187 25.46 6.17 23.73
C GLY A 187 25.68 4.70 24.10
N LEU A 188 25.89 3.85 23.09
CA LEU A 188 26.07 2.40 23.27
C LEU A 188 27.53 2.06 23.58
N ASP A 189 27.75 0.91 24.23
CA ASP A 189 29.07 0.38 24.47
C ASP A 189 29.55 -0.43 23.25
N PRO A 190 30.63 0.00 22.56
CA PRO A 190 31.11 -0.67 21.34
C PRO A 190 31.64 -2.09 21.60
N ALA A 191 31.98 -2.42 22.85
CA ALA A 191 32.44 -3.76 23.25
C ALA A 191 31.27 -4.76 23.47
N LYS A 192 30.04 -4.28 23.49
CA LYS A 192 28.84 -5.11 23.75
C LYS A 192 27.99 -5.31 22.49
N LYS A 193 27.37 -6.50 22.42
CA LYS A 193 26.33 -6.74 21.41
C LYS A 193 25.08 -5.95 21.76
N THR A 194 24.55 -5.20 20.77
CA THR A 194 23.30 -4.45 20.92
C THR A 194 22.16 -5.22 20.28
N VAL A 195 21.06 -5.37 21.02
CA VAL A 195 19.79 -5.91 20.51
C VAL A 195 18.74 -4.80 20.63
N LEU A 196 18.15 -4.44 19.51
CA LEU A 196 17.02 -3.50 19.44
C LEU A 196 15.72 -4.32 19.41
N ILE A 197 14.80 -4.02 20.33
CA ILE A 197 13.48 -4.66 20.43
C ILE A 197 12.39 -3.62 20.15
#